data_bc68dfaaaebd69420490f8b52f7c410c
#
_entry.id   bc68dfaaaebd69420490f8b52f7c410c
#
_cell.length_a   1.000
_cell.length_b   1.000
_cell.length_c   1.000
_cell.angle_alpha   90.00
_cell.angle_beta   90.00
_cell.angle_gamma   90.00
#
_symmetry.space_group_name_H-M   'P 1'
#
loop_
_entity.id
_entity.type
_entity.pdbx_description
1 polymer ?
#
loop_
_entity_poly.entity_id
_entity_poly.type
_entity_poly.pdbx_seq_one_letter_code
_entity_poly.pdbx_strand_id
1 'polypeptide(L)'
;MSKRDFYEVLGVSRGADAAEIKRAYRSKAKALHPDHNSDNPDAEAQFKEVNEAYEVLKDAEKKAAYDRFGHAAFEGGMGGRGGGPGFGGGDFSSAFSDVFDDLFGDFMGQRGGRRRATRGADLRFNLRVTMEEAFSGIQKTINVPTAVACSACNGTGAEGGGEPATCPTCSGMGKVRAQQGFFTIERTCPTCSGLGQIIKNPCNTCGGQGRVERDRALNVNIPAGVETGTRIRLSGEGEAGMRGGPPGDLYIFVEIARHELFERDGINLYCRVPVSMTTAALGGTIEVPTIDGGRGRMQIPAGSQSGRQMRLRGKGMPPLRGNGVGDMFIELAVETPVNLTARQKELLREFDAMGENNNPESKSFFSSVKSFWDSMKG
;
A
#
# COMPACT_ATOMS: atom_id res chain seq x y z
N MET A 1 34.49 -27.50 -13.16
CA MET A 1 35.28 -26.31 -13.58
C MET A 1 35.49 -25.44 -12.35
N SER A 2 36.74 -25.02 -12.06
CA SER A 2 37.01 -24.12 -10.93
C SER A 2 36.39 -22.76 -11.20
N LYS A 3 35.63 -22.21 -10.25
CA LYS A 3 35.06 -20.85 -10.34
C LYS A 3 36.21 -19.84 -10.47
N ARG A 4 36.01 -18.82 -11.32
CA ARG A 4 36.99 -17.73 -11.49
C ARG A 4 37.08 -16.88 -10.22
N ASP A 5 38.26 -16.33 -9.95
CA ASP A 5 38.46 -15.42 -8.81
C ASP A 5 37.57 -14.17 -8.97
N PHE A 6 36.88 -13.77 -7.89
CA PHE A 6 35.94 -12.64 -7.91
C PHE A 6 36.60 -11.30 -8.27
N TYR A 7 37.88 -11.12 -7.91
CA TYR A 7 38.64 -9.94 -8.34
C TYR A 7 38.95 -9.96 -9.84
N GLU A 8 39.24 -11.13 -10.39
CA GLU A 8 39.41 -11.30 -11.84
C GLU A 8 38.10 -11.12 -12.60
N VAL A 9 36.99 -11.61 -12.05
CA VAL A 9 35.65 -11.43 -12.63
C VAL A 9 35.30 -9.95 -12.73
N LEU A 10 35.60 -9.14 -11.70
CA LEU A 10 35.38 -7.70 -11.74
C LEU A 10 36.51 -6.94 -12.49
N GLY A 11 37.68 -7.55 -12.67
CA GLY A 11 38.84 -6.91 -13.30
C GLY A 11 39.52 -5.88 -12.42
N VAL A 12 39.59 -6.13 -11.10
CA VAL A 12 40.22 -5.27 -10.12
C VAL A 12 41.32 -6.03 -9.35
N SER A 13 42.21 -5.31 -8.70
CA SER A 13 43.23 -5.93 -7.84
C SER A 13 42.66 -6.39 -6.51
N ARG A 14 43.27 -7.36 -5.84
CA ARG A 14 42.86 -7.80 -4.50
C ARG A 14 42.90 -6.73 -3.43
N GLY A 15 43.69 -5.65 -3.68
CA GLY A 15 43.77 -4.48 -2.81
C GLY A 15 42.80 -3.37 -3.14
N ALA A 16 41.90 -3.56 -4.11
CA ALA A 16 40.95 -2.54 -4.55
C ALA A 16 40.05 -2.05 -3.42
N ASP A 17 39.80 -0.77 -3.39
CA ASP A 17 38.89 -0.15 -2.44
C ASP A 17 37.41 -0.33 -2.86
N ALA A 18 36.49 0.00 -1.95
CA ALA A 18 35.06 -0.16 -2.20
C ALA A 18 34.55 0.72 -3.38
N ALA A 19 35.21 1.86 -3.63
CA ALA A 19 34.82 2.74 -4.73
C ALA A 19 35.28 2.19 -6.08
N GLU A 20 36.46 1.57 -6.12
CA GLU A 20 36.99 0.90 -7.32
C GLU A 20 36.14 -0.32 -7.68
N ILE A 21 35.83 -1.18 -6.69
CA ILE A 21 34.97 -2.35 -6.86
C ILE A 21 33.60 -1.93 -7.43
N LYS A 22 32.99 -0.89 -6.85
CA LYS A 22 31.70 -0.37 -7.30
C LYS A 22 31.75 0.20 -8.71
N ARG A 23 32.85 0.87 -9.08
CA ARG A 23 33.04 1.44 -10.43
C ARG A 23 33.19 0.32 -11.47
N ALA A 24 34.04 -0.67 -11.19
CA ALA A 24 34.25 -1.83 -12.04
C ALA A 24 32.96 -2.62 -12.26
N TYR A 25 32.20 -2.88 -11.19
CA TYR A 25 30.90 -3.52 -11.28
C TYR A 25 29.95 -2.77 -12.22
N ARG A 26 29.77 -1.44 -12.02
CA ARG A 26 28.88 -0.63 -12.87
C ARG A 26 29.25 -0.69 -14.34
N SER A 27 30.54 -0.65 -14.64
CA SER A 27 31.05 -0.73 -16.02
C SER A 27 30.70 -2.08 -16.65
N LYS A 28 30.99 -3.18 -15.96
CA LYS A 28 30.73 -4.54 -16.46
C LYS A 28 29.25 -4.88 -16.52
N ALA A 29 28.48 -4.47 -15.50
CA ALA A 29 27.03 -4.68 -15.47
C ALA A 29 26.32 -3.95 -16.63
N LYS A 30 26.78 -2.74 -16.99
CA LYS A 30 26.26 -2.01 -18.15
C LYS A 30 26.64 -2.69 -19.48
N ALA A 31 27.84 -3.21 -19.59
CA ALA A 31 28.31 -3.89 -20.81
C ALA A 31 27.62 -5.24 -21.03
N LEU A 32 27.29 -5.97 -19.96
CA LEU A 32 26.70 -7.32 -19.99
C LEU A 32 25.19 -7.34 -19.74
N HIS A 33 24.52 -6.17 -19.72
CA HIS A 33 23.11 -6.06 -19.44
C HIS A 33 22.28 -6.86 -20.47
N PRO A 34 21.30 -7.67 -20.06
CA PRO A 34 20.50 -8.50 -20.97
C PRO A 34 19.76 -7.67 -22.03
N ASP A 35 19.31 -6.46 -21.73
CA ASP A 35 18.63 -5.58 -22.68
C ASP A 35 19.54 -5.14 -23.86
N HIS A 36 20.85 -5.18 -23.68
CA HIS A 36 21.81 -4.82 -24.71
C HIS A 36 22.49 -6.02 -25.37
N ASN A 37 22.29 -7.24 -24.83
CA ASN A 37 22.91 -8.45 -25.28
C ASN A 37 21.91 -9.63 -25.38
N SER A 38 20.70 -9.36 -25.89
CA SER A 38 19.60 -10.34 -25.96
C SER A 38 19.94 -11.63 -26.71
N ASP A 39 20.90 -11.59 -27.62
CA ASP A 39 21.24 -12.70 -28.50
C ASP A 39 22.51 -13.47 -28.07
N ASN A 40 23.10 -13.14 -26.93
CA ASN A 40 24.32 -13.77 -26.45
C ASN A 40 24.10 -14.53 -25.12
N PRO A 41 23.97 -15.87 -25.14
CA PRO A 41 23.78 -16.68 -23.93
C PRO A 41 24.96 -16.60 -22.94
N ASP A 42 26.18 -16.32 -23.45
CA ASP A 42 27.37 -16.18 -22.61
C ASP A 42 27.33 -14.87 -21.80
N ALA A 43 26.68 -13.82 -22.30
CA ALA A 43 26.54 -12.55 -21.58
C ALA A 43 25.70 -12.70 -20.31
N GLU A 44 24.66 -13.52 -20.35
CA GLU A 44 23.82 -13.80 -19.17
C GLU A 44 24.62 -14.52 -18.07
N ALA A 45 25.41 -15.52 -18.48
CA ALA A 45 26.27 -16.27 -17.55
C ALA A 45 27.32 -15.35 -16.91
N GLN A 46 27.97 -14.51 -17.71
CA GLN A 46 28.98 -13.55 -17.24
C GLN A 46 28.33 -12.46 -16.35
N PHE A 47 27.14 -12.03 -16.66
CA PHE A 47 26.40 -11.06 -15.82
C PHE A 47 26.08 -11.64 -14.43
N LYS A 48 25.70 -12.93 -14.34
CA LYS A 48 25.50 -13.62 -13.07
C LYS A 48 26.79 -13.71 -12.26
N GLU A 49 27.92 -14.04 -12.91
CA GLU A 49 29.23 -14.08 -12.23
C GLU A 49 29.66 -12.69 -11.73
N VAL A 50 29.44 -11.63 -12.51
CA VAL A 50 29.75 -10.26 -12.12
C VAL A 50 28.93 -9.80 -10.92
N ASN A 51 27.62 -10.17 -10.88
CA ASN A 51 26.76 -9.89 -9.74
C ASN A 51 27.19 -10.66 -8.48
N GLU A 52 27.49 -11.98 -8.60
CA GLU A 52 27.99 -12.79 -7.49
C GLU A 52 29.29 -12.22 -6.90
N ALA A 53 30.24 -11.84 -7.76
CA ALA A 53 31.49 -11.24 -7.35
C ALA A 53 31.30 -9.90 -6.62
N TYR A 54 30.40 -9.05 -7.10
CA TYR A 54 30.12 -7.77 -6.46
C TYR A 54 29.39 -7.94 -5.11
N GLU A 55 28.45 -8.86 -5.00
CA GLU A 55 27.74 -9.16 -3.76
C GLU A 55 28.67 -9.59 -2.62
N VAL A 56 29.74 -10.30 -2.94
CA VAL A 56 30.72 -10.71 -1.96
C VAL A 56 31.73 -9.57 -1.67
N LEU A 57 32.22 -8.89 -2.67
CA LEU A 57 33.30 -7.91 -2.50
C LEU A 57 32.84 -6.51 -2.06
N LYS A 58 31.53 -6.20 -2.15
CA LYS A 58 30.98 -4.92 -1.65
C LYS A 58 30.93 -4.81 -0.13
N ASP A 59 30.87 -5.93 0.55
CA ASP A 59 30.74 -6.04 2.00
C ASP A 59 32.09 -6.38 2.61
N ALA A 60 32.53 -5.59 3.61
CA ALA A 60 33.85 -5.73 4.20
C ALA A 60 34.05 -7.08 4.90
N GLU A 61 32.99 -7.63 5.51
CA GLU A 61 33.06 -8.91 6.22
C GLU A 61 33.11 -10.09 5.26
N LYS A 62 32.26 -10.05 4.21
CA LYS A 62 32.26 -11.06 3.13
C LYS A 62 33.56 -11.05 2.34
N LYS A 63 34.09 -9.86 2.05
CA LYS A 63 35.39 -9.67 1.42
C LYS A 63 36.51 -10.30 2.27
N ALA A 64 36.52 -10.03 3.58
CA ALA A 64 37.54 -10.60 4.47
C ALA A 64 37.42 -12.13 4.58
N ALA A 65 36.21 -12.69 4.56
CA ALA A 65 35.99 -14.14 4.51
C ALA A 65 36.47 -14.73 3.18
N TYR A 66 36.20 -14.07 2.05
CA TYR A 66 36.67 -14.49 0.75
C TYR A 66 38.19 -14.42 0.64
N ASP A 67 38.82 -13.37 1.15
CA ASP A 67 40.26 -13.21 1.15
C ASP A 67 41.01 -14.28 1.94
N ARG A 68 40.36 -14.86 2.99
CA ARG A 68 40.94 -15.93 3.83
C ARG A 68 40.69 -17.34 3.30
N PHE A 69 39.51 -17.58 2.78
CA PHE A 69 39.06 -18.95 2.46
C PHE A 69 38.68 -19.16 1.00
N GLY A 70 38.74 -18.13 0.16
CA GLY A 70 38.35 -18.18 -1.25
C GLY A 70 36.87 -18.59 -1.42
N HIS A 71 36.58 -19.26 -2.52
CA HIS A 71 35.23 -19.78 -2.81
C HIS A 71 34.73 -20.79 -1.79
N ALA A 72 35.63 -21.49 -1.09
CA ALA A 72 35.27 -22.48 -0.06
C ALA A 72 34.49 -21.87 1.10
N ALA A 73 34.63 -20.56 1.35
CA ALA A 73 33.84 -19.83 2.35
C ALA A 73 32.32 -19.84 2.04
N PHE A 74 31.98 -20.01 0.75
CA PHE A 74 30.61 -19.90 0.24
C PHE A 74 30.08 -21.21 -0.34
N GLU A 75 30.90 -22.24 -0.48
CA GLU A 75 30.52 -23.57 -1.00
C GLU A 75 30.07 -24.56 0.08
N GLY A 76 30.34 -24.27 1.36
CA GLY A 76 30.05 -25.17 2.49
C GLY A 76 28.58 -25.32 2.90
N GLY A 77 27.65 -24.63 2.28
CA GLY A 77 26.21 -24.66 2.60
C GLY A 77 25.34 -25.53 1.69
N MET A 78 25.89 -26.25 0.70
CA MET A 78 25.11 -26.96 -0.31
C MET A 78 25.45 -28.45 -0.46
N GLY A 79 25.60 -29.13 0.67
CA GLY A 79 25.80 -30.56 0.75
C GLY A 79 24.72 -31.29 1.53
N GLY A 80 23.45 -31.30 1.05
CA GLY A 80 22.31 -31.96 1.74
C GLY A 80 21.06 -32.11 0.92
N ARG A 81 21.09 -32.93 -0.13
CA ARG A 81 20.00 -33.82 -0.62
C ARG A 81 18.57 -33.26 -0.75
N GLY A 82 18.11 -33.07 -1.98
CA GLY A 82 16.69 -32.98 -2.31
C GLY A 82 16.44 -32.28 -3.64
N GLY A 83 16.45 -33.04 -4.75
CA GLY A 83 16.14 -32.54 -6.08
C GLY A 83 14.66 -32.22 -6.27
N GLY A 84 14.37 -31.16 -7.02
CA GLY A 84 13.09 -30.85 -7.63
C GLY A 84 13.31 -29.84 -8.74
N PRO A 85 12.84 -30.05 -9.98
CA PRO A 85 13.06 -29.14 -11.09
C PRO A 85 12.00 -28.07 -11.15
N GLY A 86 12.41 -26.83 -11.31
CA GLY A 86 11.55 -25.77 -11.83
C GLY A 86 11.26 -24.63 -10.89
N PHE A 87 12.07 -23.57 -10.96
CA PHE A 87 11.55 -22.20 -10.75
C PHE A 87 12.43 -21.22 -11.56
N GLY A 88 11.80 -20.66 -12.59
CA GLY A 88 12.33 -19.55 -13.37
C GLY A 88 12.14 -18.22 -12.67
N GLY A 89 13.18 -17.40 -12.73
CA GLY A 89 13.14 -15.94 -12.74
C GLY A 89 12.46 -15.21 -11.59
N GLY A 90 13.26 -14.66 -10.68
CA GLY A 90 12.80 -13.65 -9.74
C GLY A 90 13.49 -13.72 -8.39
N ASP A 91 14.27 -12.68 -8.10
CA ASP A 91 14.73 -12.30 -6.77
C ASP A 91 15.67 -13.25 -6.01
N PHE A 92 16.83 -13.50 -6.62
CA PHE A 92 17.92 -14.28 -6.02
C PHE A 92 18.61 -13.54 -4.85
N SER A 93 18.39 -12.24 -4.71
CA SER A 93 19.02 -11.36 -3.70
C SER A 93 18.42 -11.54 -2.30
N SER A 94 17.10 -11.77 -2.19
CA SER A 94 16.41 -11.90 -0.90
C SER A 94 16.59 -13.29 -0.28
N ALA A 95 16.62 -14.35 -1.09
CA ALA A 95 16.78 -15.72 -0.60
C ALA A 95 18.19 -15.99 -0.02
N PHE A 96 19.21 -15.27 -0.51
CA PHE A 96 20.59 -15.39 0.01
C PHE A 96 20.80 -14.59 1.30
N SER A 97 20.09 -13.46 1.48
CA SER A 97 20.17 -12.66 2.71
C SER A 97 19.58 -13.40 3.90
N ASP A 98 18.44 -14.05 3.72
CA ASP A 98 17.74 -14.75 4.80
C ASP A 98 18.49 -16.01 5.28
N VAL A 99 19.14 -16.75 4.37
CA VAL A 99 19.94 -17.94 4.72
C VAL A 99 21.28 -17.55 5.38
N PHE A 100 21.81 -16.38 5.05
CA PHE A 100 23.06 -15.89 5.62
C PHE A 100 22.87 -15.29 7.01
N ASP A 101 21.76 -14.61 7.24
CA ASP A 101 21.39 -14.07 8.55
C ASP A 101 21.08 -15.20 9.55
N ASP A 102 20.47 -16.30 9.11
CA ASP A 102 20.22 -17.48 9.95
C ASP A 102 21.51 -18.26 10.28
N LEU A 103 22.43 -18.40 9.33
CA LEU A 103 23.66 -19.20 9.55
C LEU A 103 24.74 -18.42 10.30
N PHE A 104 24.89 -17.12 10.05
CA PHE A 104 25.90 -16.28 10.73
C PHE A 104 25.39 -15.70 12.04
N GLY A 105 24.08 -15.46 12.18
CA GLY A 105 23.44 -15.07 13.43
C GLY A 105 23.63 -16.12 14.53
N ASP A 106 23.65 -17.39 14.17
CA ASP A 106 23.83 -18.51 15.12
C ASP A 106 25.31 -18.72 15.53
N PHE A 107 26.27 -18.40 14.66
CA PHE A 107 27.70 -18.58 14.92
C PHE A 107 28.34 -17.42 15.70
N MET A 108 27.87 -16.17 15.53
CA MET A 108 28.32 -15.01 16.32
C MET A 108 27.46 -14.68 17.52
N GLY A 109 26.31 -15.33 17.68
CA GLY A 109 25.28 -15.09 18.69
C GLY A 109 25.52 -15.78 20.03
N GLN A 110 26.74 -16.22 20.39
CA GLN A 110 27.04 -16.75 21.73
C GLN A 110 27.22 -15.63 22.78
N ARG A 111 26.38 -14.61 22.72
CA ARG A 111 26.14 -13.68 23.83
C ARG A 111 24.64 -13.60 24.10
N GLY A 112 24.23 -14.40 25.11
CA GLY A 112 23.03 -14.20 25.91
C GLY A 112 21.77 -14.05 25.10
N GLY A 113 21.14 -15.14 24.72
CA GLY A 113 19.78 -15.15 24.15
C GLY A 113 18.77 -14.41 25.04
N ARG A 114 18.71 -13.07 24.94
CA ARG A 114 17.55 -12.31 25.32
C ARG A 114 16.46 -12.71 24.36
N ARG A 115 15.65 -13.67 24.78
CA ARG A 115 14.50 -14.11 24.01
C ARG A 115 13.70 -12.90 23.60
N ARG A 116 13.53 -12.76 22.29
CA ARG A 116 12.68 -11.72 21.67
C ARG A 116 11.30 -11.84 22.31
N ALA A 117 10.97 -10.90 23.18
CA ALA A 117 9.61 -10.70 23.63
C ALA A 117 8.73 -10.61 22.39
N THR A 118 7.64 -11.37 22.35
CA THR A 118 6.78 -11.46 21.16
C THR A 118 6.13 -10.10 20.92
N ARG A 119 6.36 -9.52 19.75
CA ARG A 119 5.73 -8.28 19.33
C ARG A 119 4.21 -8.47 19.29
N GLY A 120 3.48 -7.44 19.67
CA GLY A 120 2.01 -7.38 19.53
C GLY A 120 1.57 -7.42 18.09
N ALA A 121 0.34 -7.84 17.87
CA ALA A 121 -0.25 -7.86 16.54
C ALA A 121 -0.50 -6.45 16.01
N ASP A 122 -0.34 -6.29 14.69
CA ASP A 122 -0.75 -5.07 14.02
C ASP A 122 -2.28 -5.07 13.89
N LEU A 123 -2.89 -3.90 14.08
CA LEU A 123 -4.34 -3.70 13.99
C LEU A 123 -4.72 -3.01 12.69
N ARG A 124 -5.90 -3.31 12.21
CA ARG A 124 -6.54 -2.66 11.07
C ARG A 124 -7.81 -1.96 11.52
N PHE A 125 -7.96 -0.69 11.13
CA PHE A 125 -9.15 0.11 11.37
C PHE A 125 -9.62 0.77 10.07
N ASN A 126 -10.89 0.63 9.71
CA ASN A 126 -11.47 1.32 8.57
C ASN A 126 -12.13 2.61 9.06
N LEU A 127 -11.66 3.73 8.55
CA LEU A 127 -12.16 5.06 8.93
C LEU A 127 -12.93 5.66 7.76
N ARG A 128 -14.23 5.87 7.98
CA ARG A 128 -15.09 6.56 7.02
C ARG A 128 -15.04 8.06 7.26
N VAL A 129 -14.78 8.82 6.19
CA VAL A 129 -14.75 10.28 6.15
C VAL A 129 -15.68 10.79 5.07
N THR A 130 -16.21 12.01 5.23
CA THR A 130 -16.98 12.66 4.17
C THR A 130 -16.06 13.25 3.11
N MET A 131 -16.63 13.68 2.00
CA MET A 131 -15.84 14.29 0.92
C MET A 131 -15.33 15.68 1.32
N GLU A 132 -16.09 16.41 2.11
CA GLU A 132 -15.71 17.71 2.69
C GLU A 132 -14.58 17.56 3.73
N GLU A 133 -14.66 16.51 4.57
CA GLU A 133 -13.57 16.16 5.49
C GLU A 133 -12.29 15.80 4.74
N ALA A 134 -12.41 15.08 3.62
CA ALA A 134 -11.29 14.75 2.75
C ALA A 134 -10.75 15.98 1.99
N PHE A 135 -11.60 16.96 1.70
CA PHE A 135 -11.20 18.21 1.07
C PHE A 135 -10.39 19.08 2.04
N SER A 136 -10.92 19.33 3.23
CA SER A 136 -10.32 20.25 4.21
C SER A 136 -9.19 19.63 5.03
N GLY A 137 -9.17 18.28 5.14
CA GLY A 137 -8.45 17.58 6.17
C GLY A 137 -9.15 17.72 7.52
N ILE A 138 -8.98 16.76 8.41
CA ILE A 138 -9.62 16.76 9.72
C ILE A 138 -8.79 15.98 10.74
N GLN A 139 -8.86 16.41 11.98
CA GLN A 139 -8.41 15.63 13.13
C GLN A 139 -9.62 14.92 13.75
N LYS A 140 -9.59 13.57 13.76
CA LYS A 140 -10.70 12.75 14.23
C LYS A 140 -10.25 11.81 15.34
N THR A 141 -11.02 11.75 16.41
CA THR A 141 -10.80 10.79 17.49
C THR A 141 -11.49 9.49 17.14
N ILE A 142 -10.75 8.39 17.13
CA ILE A 142 -11.26 7.04 16.92
C ILE A 142 -11.10 6.20 18.18
N ASN A 143 -12.07 5.32 18.45
CA ASN A 143 -12.00 4.35 19.53
C ASN A 143 -11.62 2.99 18.93
N VAL A 144 -10.48 2.46 19.36
CA VAL A 144 -9.94 1.20 18.86
C VAL A 144 -9.91 0.19 20.01
N PRO A 145 -10.66 -0.91 19.93
CA PRO A 145 -10.53 -1.99 20.88
C PRO A 145 -9.18 -2.67 20.67
N THR A 146 -8.37 -2.70 21.71
CA THR A 146 -6.99 -3.23 21.63
C THR A 146 -6.53 -3.81 22.95
N ALA A 147 -5.63 -4.78 22.89
CA ALA A 147 -4.94 -5.27 24.06
C ALA A 147 -3.84 -4.29 24.46
N VAL A 148 -3.94 -3.72 25.65
CA VAL A 148 -2.93 -2.83 26.25
C VAL A 148 -2.12 -3.55 27.32
N ALA A 149 -0.90 -3.08 27.61
CA ALA A 149 -0.11 -3.61 28.70
C ALA A 149 -0.88 -3.49 30.02
N CYS A 150 -0.91 -4.59 30.79
CA CYS A 150 -1.57 -4.61 32.08
C CYS A 150 -0.85 -3.70 33.07
N SER A 151 -1.54 -2.68 33.58
CA SER A 151 -0.98 -1.70 34.51
C SER A 151 -0.64 -2.30 35.89
N ALA A 152 -1.34 -3.38 36.30
CA ALA A 152 -1.10 -4.03 37.59
C ALA A 152 0.23 -4.80 37.65
N CYS A 153 0.70 -5.31 36.51
CA CYS A 153 1.97 -6.03 36.42
C CYS A 153 2.96 -5.40 35.44
N ASN A 154 2.71 -4.19 34.94
CA ASN A 154 3.55 -3.51 33.94
C ASN A 154 3.89 -4.37 32.72
N GLY A 155 2.95 -5.21 32.28
CA GLY A 155 3.13 -6.07 31.13
C GLY A 155 3.85 -7.40 31.40
N THR A 156 4.40 -7.66 32.58
CA THR A 156 5.17 -8.90 32.87
C THR A 156 4.29 -10.14 32.97
N GLY A 157 3.04 -9.99 33.36
CA GLY A 157 2.12 -11.09 33.67
C GLY A 157 2.27 -11.68 35.07
N ALA A 158 3.32 -11.29 35.80
CA ALA A 158 3.56 -11.76 37.20
C ALA A 158 2.96 -10.78 38.22
N GLU A 159 2.48 -11.29 39.33
CA GLU A 159 1.95 -10.48 40.44
C GLU A 159 3.02 -9.50 40.94
N GLY A 160 2.60 -8.23 41.16
CA GLY A 160 3.52 -7.19 41.62
C GLY A 160 4.60 -6.77 40.62
N GLY A 161 4.49 -7.17 39.33
CA GLY A 161 5.48 -6.81 38.30
C GLY A 161 6.77 -7.64 38.32
N GLY A 162 6.76 -8.77 39.05
CA GLY A 162 7.92 -9.69 39.16
C GLY A 162 8.38 -10.20 37.78
N GLU A 163 9.65 -10.58 37.69
CA GLU A 163 10.17 -11.19 36.45
C GLU A 163 9.75 -12.66 36.33
N PRO A 164 9.35 -13.09 35.09
CA PRO A 164 9.10 -14.50 34.83
C PRO A 164 10.33 -15.36 35.05
N ALA A 165 10.19 -16.51 35.74
CA ALA A 165 11.29 -17.43 36.01
C ALA A 165 11.60 -18.27 34.75
N THR A 166 12.87 -18.58 34.53
CA THR A 166 13.31 -19.51 33.48
C THR A 166 12.65 -20.88 33.68
N CYS A 167 12.11 -21.47 32.66
CA CYS A 167 11.49 -22.79 32.73
C CYS A 167 12.54 -23.86 33.05
N PRO A 168 12.39 -24.63 34.16
CA PRO A 168 13.39 -25.62 34.56
C PRO A 168 13.45 -26.81 33.58
N THR A 169 12.34 -27.15 32.92
CA THR A 169 12.25 -28.31 32.01
C THR A 169 13.05 -28.13 30.73
N CYS A 170 13.06 -26.92 30.15
CA CYS A 170 13.76 -26.63 28.91
C CYS A 170 14.92 -25.65 29.08
N SER A 171 15.26 -25.30 30.34
CA SER A 171 16.33 -24.34 30.67
C SER A 171 16.23 -23.06 29.84
N GLY A 172 14.99 -22.64 29.63
CA GLY A 172 14.72 -21.45 28.86
C GLY A 172 14.58 -21.65 27.34
N MET A 173 14.86 -22.80 26.73
CA MET A 173 14.84 -23.01 25.28
C MET A 173 13.44 -23.08 24.64
N GLY A 174 12.38 -23.29 25.41
CA GLY A 174 11.01 -23.43 24.91
C GLY A 174 10.73 -24.77 24.22
N LYS A 175 11.77 -25.54 23.93
CA LYS A 175 11.69 -26.85 23.28
C LYS A 175 12.44 -27.88 24.12
N VAL A 176 12.00 -29.12 24.08
CA VAL A 176 12.68 -30.27 24.67
C VAL A 176 13.05 -31.24 23.56
N ARG A 177 14.28 -31.81 23.66
CA ARG A 177 14.75 -32.83 22.71
C ARG A 177 14.49 -34.20 23.30
N ALA A 178 13.77 -35.01 22.56
CA ALA A 178 13.55 -36.41 22.88
C ALA A 178 14.28 -37.26 21.83
N GLN A 179 15.18 -38.13 22.31
CA GLN A 179 15.87 -39.09 21.46
C GLN A 179 15.01 -40.34 21.32
N GLN A 180 14.64 -40.68 20.10
CA GLN A 180 13.89 -41.88 19.82
C GLN A 180 14.67 -42.69 18.79
N GLY A 181 15.48 -43.64 19.29
CA GLY A 181 16.45 -44.38 18.48
C GLY A 181 17.58 -43.49 17.95
N PHE A 182 17.75 -43.47 16.63
CA PHE A 182 18.76 -42.66 15.91
C PHE A 182 18.28 -41.25 15.60
N PHE A 183 17.02 -40.91 15.91
CA PHE A 183 16.43 -39.60 15.56
C PHE A 183 16.26 -38.75 16.82
N THR A 184 16.65 -37.49 16.74
CA THR A 184 16.36 -36.48 17.74
C THR A 184 15.13 -35.70 17.31
N ILE A 185 14.03 -35.81 18.07
CA ILE A 185 12.78 -35.09 17.82
C ILE A 185 12.74 -33.90 18.77
N GLU A 186 12.59 -32.70 18.22
CA GLU A 186 12.30 -31.51 19.00
C GLU A 186 10.79 -31.36 19.21
N ARG A 187 10.35 -31.20 20.46
CA ARG A 187 8.95 -30.95 20.83
C ARG A 187 8.85 -29.66 21.62
N THR A 188 7.74 -28.97 21.45
CA THR A 188 7.39 -27.82 22.31
C THR A 188 7.43 -28.25 23.77
N CYS A 189 8.10 -27.49 24.64
CA CYS A 189 8.18 -27.81 26.06
C CYS A 189 6.77 -27.81 26.70
N PRO A 190 6.31 -28.91 27.28
CA PRO A 190 4.96 -29.02 27.84
C PRO A 190 4.75 -28.10 29.07
N THR A 191 5.82 -27.81 29.83
CA THR A 191 5.73 -26.98 31.02
C THR A 191 5.55 -25.50 30.75
N CYS A 192 6.18 -24.96 29.70
CA CYS A 192 6.11 -23.55 29.37
C CYS A 192 5.39 -23.30 28.04
N SER A 193 4.87 -24.31 27.38
CA SER A 193 4.16 -24.23 26.08
C SER A 193 4.93 -23.43 25.04
N GLY A 194 6.26 -23.63 24.97
CA GLY A 194 7.13 -22.95 24.02
C GLY A 194 7.69 -21.61 24.49
N LEU A 195 7.18 -21.05 25.58
CA LEU A 195 7.56 -19.72 26.07
C LEU A 195 8.93 -19.65 26.72
N GLY A 196 9.45 -20.79 27.20
CA GLY A 196 10.74 -20.89 27.89
C GLY A 196 10.79 -20.25 29.26
N GLN A 197 9.74 -19.61 29.70
CA GLN A 197 9.60 -18.97 31.00
C GLN A 197 8.28 -19.40 31.63
N ILE A 198 8.22 -19.43 32.93
CA ILE A 198 7.04 -19.74 33.74
C ILE A 198 6.79 -18.58 34.72
N ILE A 199 5.51 -18.30 34.94
CA ILE A 199 5.05 -17.34 35.94
C ILE A 199 4.59 -18.14 37.13
N LYS A 200 5.28 -18.01 38.27
CA LYS A 200 4.91 -18.73 39.51
C LYS A 200 3.63 -18.17 40.09
N ASN A 201 3.51 -16.84 40.16
CA ASN A 201 2.36 -16.12 40.66
C ASN A 201 1.79 -15.28 39.56
N PRO A 202 0.75 -15.74 38.84
CA PRO A 202 0.15 -14.98 37.77
C PRO A 202 -0.59 -13.75 38.31
N CYS A 203 -0.49 -12.63 37.59
CA CYS A 203 -1.20 -11.40 37.91
C CYS A 203 -2.72 -11.63 37.84
N ASN A 204 -3.44 -11.33 38.90
CA ASN A 204 -4.87 -11.53 39.00
C ASN A 204 -5.68 -10.72 37.97
N THR A 205 -5.17 -9.54 37.55
CA THR A 205 -5.86 -8.67 36.60
C THR A 205 -5.81 -9.20 35.18
N CYS A 206 -4.69 -9.80 34.75
CA CYS A 206 -4.50 -10.27 33.37
C CYS A 206 -4.36 -11.79 33.24
N GLY A 207 -4.47 -12.55 34.31
CA GLY A 207 -4.34 -14.01 34.32
C GLY A 207 -2.97 -14.51 33.81
N GLY A 208 -1.92 -13.73 33.97
CA GLY A 208 -0.57 -14.09 33.50
C GLY A 208 -0.27 -13.68 32.04
N GLN A 209 -1.20 -13.08 31.32
CA GLN A 209 -0.99 -12.68 29.92
C GLN A 209 -0.12 -11.42 29.77
N GLY A 210 -0.06 -10.56 30.79
CA GLY A 210 0.64 -9.29 30.76
C GLY A 210 -0.10 -8.19 30.02
N ARG A 211 -1.30 -8.47 29.48
CA ARG A 211 -2.12 -7.53 28.70
C ARG A 211 -3.60 -7.68 29.03
N VAL A 212 -4.35 -6.61 28.85
CA VAL A 212 -5.81 -6.56 29.07
C VAL A 212 -6.46 -5.84 27.89
N GLU A 213 -7.67 -6.25 27.54
CA GLU A 213 -8.43 -5.57 26.47
C GLU A 213 -9.02 -4.27 26.99
N ARG A 214 -8.85 -3.20 26.24
CA ARG A 214 -9.43 -1.88 26.51
C ARG A 214 -9.66 -1.12 25.22
N ASP A 215 -10.68 -0.28 25.21
CA ASP A 215 -10.87 0.72 24.16
C ASP A 215 -9.88 1.86 24.38
N ARG A 216 -9.11 2.21 23.34
CA ARG A 216 -8.23 3.39 23.32
C ARG A 216 -8.79 4.43 22.39
N ALA A 217 -8.94 5.65 22.91
CA ALA A 217 -9.23 6.83 22.10
C ALA A 217 -7.92 7.37 21.51
N LEU A 218 -7.83 7.41 20.19
CA LEU A 218 -6.66 7.88 19.45
C LEU A 218 -7.04 9.03 18.55
N ASN A 219 -6.26 10.11 18.58
CA ASN A 219 -6.43 11.25 17.69
C ASN A 219 -5.66 10.99 16.40
N VAL A 220 -6.38 10.94 15.28
CA VAL A 220 -5.84 10.71 13.94
C VAL A 220 -5.93 11.99 13.13
N ASN A 221 -4.81 12.45 12.61
CA ASN A 221 -4.77 13.55 11.67
C ASN A 221 -4.91 13.03 10.24
N ILE A 222 -5.99 13.42 9.57
CA ILE A 222 -6.29 13.07 8.19
C ILE A 222 -5.93 14.29 7.34
N PRO A 223 -4.90 14.19 6.49
CA PRO A 223 -4.51 15.31 5.64
C PRO A 223 -5.54 15.61 4.56
N ALA A 224 -5.59 16.84 4.10
CA ALA A 224 -6.38 17.22 2.94
C ALA A 224 -5.96 16.43 1.69
N GLY A 225 -6.91 16.14 0.84
CA GLY A 225 -6.65 15.42 -0.41
C GLY A 225 -6.58 13.90 -0.30
N VAL A 226 -6.83 13.32 0.88
CA VAL A 226 -6.85 11.85 1.03
C VAL A 226 -7.81 11.21 0.02
N GLU A 227 -7.51 9.98 -0.39
CA GLU A 227 -8.31 9.18 -1.30
C GLU A 227 -8.77 7.89 -0.61
N THR A 228 -9.83 7.29 -1.14
CA THR A 228 -10.25 5.96 -0.69
C THR A 228 -9.11 4.96 -0.90
N GLY A 229 -8.80 4.17 0.14
CA GLY A 229 -7.67 3.25 0.17
C GLY A 229 -6.38 3.87 0.72
N THR A 230 -6.35 5.17 1.00
CA THR A 230 -5.20 5.79 1.69
C THR A 230 -4.96 5.10 3.03
N ARG A 231 -3.72 4.69 3.27
CA ARG A 231 -3.30 4.01 4.49
C ARG A 231 -2.47 4.92 5.37
N ILE A 232 -2.94 5.13 6.60
CA ILE A 232 -2.24 5.89 7.64
C ILE A 232 -1.73 4.88 8.67
N ARG A 233 -0.43 4.92 8.98
CA ARG A 233 0.18 4.07 10.01
C ARG A 233 0.43 4.88 11.26
N LEU A 234 -0.06 4.38 12.38
CA LEU A 234 0.26 4.86 13.72
C LEU A 234 1.18 3.83 14.38
N SER A 235 2.46 4.15 14.48
CA SER A 235 3.48 3.25 15.02
C SER A 235 3.27 3.03 16.51
N GLY A 236 3.28 1.75 16.94
CA GLY A 236 3.12 1.39 18.34
C GLY A 236 1.70 1.47 18.89
N GLU A 237 0.69 1.73 18.05
CA GLU A 237 -0.72 1.82 18.45
C GLU A 237 -1.52 0.53 18.13
N GLY A 238 -0.83 -0.57 17.82
CA GLY A 238 -1.39 -1.90 17.72
C GLY A 238 -1.57 -2.58 19.08
N GLU A 239 -1.74 -3.89 19.09
CA GLU A 239 -1.81 -4.64 20.34
C GLU A 239 -0.49 -4.58 21.10
N ALA A 240 -0.59 -4.55 22.42
CA ALA A 240 0.59 -4.73 23.27
C ALA A 240 1.22 -6.12 23.05
N GLY A 241 2.54 -6.17 23.00
CA GLY A 241 3.27 -7.42 22.95
C GLY A 241 3.07 -8.24 24.23
N MET A 242 3.20 -9.55 24.10
CA MET A 242 3.11 -10.43 25.27
C MET A 242 4.32 -10.27 26.17
N ARG A 243 4.09 -10.23 27.49
CA ARG A 243 5.15 -10.23 28.53
C ARG A 243 6.22 -9.16 28.31
N GLY A 244 5.78 -7.92 28.09
CA GLY A 244 6.66 -6.78 27.88
C GLY A 244 7.26 -6.70 26.47
N GLY A 245 6.72 -7.42 25.49
CA GLY A 245 7.07 -7.29 24.09
C GLY A 245 6.68 -5.92 23.53
N PRO A 246 7.34 -5.46 22.46
CA PRO A 246 6.99 -4.21 21.81
C PRO A 246 5.57 -4.31 21.22
N PRO A 247 4.81 -3.20 21.18
CA PRO A 247 3.48 -3.17 20.58
C PRO A 247 3.58 -3.34 19.06
N GLY A 248 2.45 -3.74 18.45
CA GLY A 248 2.23 -3.68 17.02
C GLY A 248 1.95 -2.26 16.55
N ASP A 249 1.58 -2.12 15.29
CA ASP A 249 1.19 -0.86 14.69
C ASP A 249 -0.32 -0.87 14.36
N LEU A 250 -0.93 0.31 14.33
CA LEU A 250 -2.30 0.48 13.84
C LEU A 250 -2.29 1.01 12.42
N TYR A 251 -2.93 0.30 11.51
CA TYR A 251 -3.14 0.71 10.12
C TYR A 251 -4.58 1.17 9.92
N ILE A 252 -4.74 2.45 9.61
CA ILE A 252 -6.03 3.07 9.33
C ILE A 252 -6.20 3.13 7.83
N PHE A 253 -7.29 2.55 7.33
CA PHE A 253 -7.69 2.62 5.93
C PHE A 253 -8.82 3.63 5.79
N VAL A 254 -8.56 4.68 5.03
CA VAL A 254 -9.54 5.73 4.77
C VAL A 254 -10.51 5.29 3.69
N GLU A 255 -11.79 5.45 3.95
CA GLU A 255 -12.89 5.23 3.00
C GLU A 255 -13.70 6.52 2.90
N ILE A 256 -13.77 7.12 1.71
CA ILE A 256 -14.58 8.32 1.48
C ILE A 256 -16.01 7.89 1.22
N ALA A 257 -16.94 8.46 2.00
CA ALA A 257 -18.36 8.25 1.81
C ALA A 257 -18.81 8.80 0.44
N ARG A 258 -19.74 8.09 -0.22
CA ARG A 258 -20.36 8.59 -1.44
C ARG A 258 -21.08 9.89 -1.15
N HIS A 259 -20.86 10.92 -1.98
CA HIS A 259 -21.51 12.21 -1.87
C HIS A 259 -22.74 12.27 -2.77
N GLU A 260 -23.79 13.00 -2.34
CA GLU A 260 -25.04 13.08 -3.07
C GLU A 260 -24.93 13.89 -4.37
N LEU A 261 -24.09 14.94 -4.37
CA LEU A 261 -23.98 15.89 -5.48
C LEU A 261 -22.70 15.72 -6.29
N PHE A 262 -21.62 15.23 -5.67
CA PHE A 262 -20.30 15.19 -6.27
C PHE A 262 -19.80 13.77 -6.48
N GLU A 263 -19.20 13.54 -7.63
CA GLU A 263 -18.38 12.38 -7.92
C GLU A 263 -16.93 12.84 -8.04
N ARG A 264 -16.00 12.05 -7.46
CA ARG A 264 -14.58 12.39 -7.46
C ARG A 264 -13.82 11.47 -8.40
N ASP A 265 -12.96 12.07 -9.23
CA ASP A 265 -11.96 11.35 -10.03
C ASP A 265 -10.59 12.03 -9.85
N GLY A 266 -9.70 11.38 -9.09
CA GLY A 266 -8.43 11.94 -8.68
C GLY A 266 -8.62 13.27 -7.93
N ILE A 267 -8.07 14.35 -8.48
CA ILE A 267 -8.23 15.71 -7.93
C ILE A 267 -9.44 16.46 -8.47
N ASN A 268 -10.14 15.92 -9.45
CA ASN A 268 -11.28 16.58 -10.07
C ASN A 268 -12.61 16.12 -9.46
N LEU A 269 -13.57 17.04 -9.46
CA LEU A 269 -14.94 16.79 -9.02
C LEU A 269 -15.88 16.91 -10.21
N TYR A 270 -16.91 16.07 -10.23
CA TYR A 270 -17.97 16.05 -11.23
C TYR A 270 -19.29 16.29 -10.52
N CYS A 271 -20.12 17.16 -11.09
CA CYS A 271 -21.44 17.48 -10.59
C CYS A 271 -22.41 17.58 -11.74
N ARG A 272 -23.53 16.86 -11.66
CA ARG A 272 -24.60 16.95 -12.63
C ARG A 272 -25.64 17.95 -12.15
N VAL A 273 -25.83 19.02 -12.95
CA VAL A 273 -26.69 20.15 -12.57
C VAL A 273 -27.90 20.21 -13.48
N PRO A 274 -29.13 20.07 -12.95
CA PRO A 274 -30.34 20.28 -13.74
C PRO A 274 -30.49 21.75 -14.08
N VAL A 275 -30.80 22.03 -15.37
CA VAL A 275 -31.07 23.36 -15.86
C VAL A 275 -32.36 23.34 -16.69
N SER A 276 -33.18 24.39 -16.55
CA SER A 276 -34.41 24.48 -17.36
C SER A 276 -34.10 24.54 -18.87
N MET A 277 -34.94 23.98 -19.68
CA MET A 277 -34.82 24.08 -21.16
C MET A 277 -34.75 25.54 -21.63
N THR A 278 -35.42 26.45 -20.93
CA THR A 278 -35.41 27.89 -21.29
C THR A 278 -34.03 28.50 -21.01
N THR A 279 -33.40 28.17 -19.86
CA THR A 279 -32.04 28.60 -19.55
C THR A 279 -31.04 28.00 -20.52
N ALA A 280 -31.20 26.73 -20.89
CA ALA A 280 -30.34 26.07 -21.87
C ALA A 280 -30.46 26.70 -23.26
N ALA A 281 -31.68 27.07 -23.69
CA ALA A 281 -31.94 27.68 -24.98
C ALA A 281 -31.48 29.14 -25.06
N LEU A 282 -31.82 29.95 -24.06
CA LEU A 282 -31.57 31.39 -24.07
C LEU A 282 -30.21 31.80 -23.50
N GLY A 283 -29.55 30.87 -22.79
CA GLY A 283 -28.40 31.19 -21.97
C GLY A 283 -28.83 31.80 -20.64
N GLY A 284 -27.87 31.95 -19.73
CA GLY A 284 -28.11 32.50 -18.42
C GLY A 284 -26.98 32.23 -17.45
N THR A 285 -27.17 32.62 -16.20
CA THR A 285 -26.21 32.37 -15.13
C THR A 285 -26.84 31.44 -14.09
N ILE A 286 -26.12 30.41 -13.71
CA ILE A 286 -26.53 29.52 -12.62
C ILE A 286 -25.53 29.60 -11.47
N GLU A 287 -26.00 29.30 -10.26
CA GLU A 287 -25.16 29.09 -9.08
C GLU A 287 -25.12 27.60 -8.76
N VAL A 288 -23.93 27.08 -8.55
CA VAL A 288 -23.68 25.68 -8.21
C VAL A 288 -22.94 25.57 -6.88
N PRO A 289 -23.21 24.56 -6.05
CA PRO A 289 -22.47 24.37 -4.82
C PRO A 289 -21.03 23.97 -5.15
N THR A 290 -20.12 24.34 -4.27
CA THR A 290 -18.72 23.91 -4.32
C THR A 290 -18.37 23.14 -3.05
N ILE A 291 -17.38 22.24 -3.13
CA ILE A 291 -17.02 21.32 -2.03
C ILE A 291 -16.55 22.07 -0.77
N ASP A 292 -16.07 23.29 -0.91
CA ASP A 292 -15.69 24.19 0.18
C ASP A 292 -16.88 24.83 0.90
N GLY A 293 -18.11 24.43 0.56
CA GLY A 293 -19.36 25.01 1.09
C GLY A 293 -19.74 26.34 0.46
N GLY A 294 -18.98 26.82 -0.52
CA GLY A 294 -19.23 28.04 -1.26
C GLY A 294 -20.22 27.88 -2.41
N ARG A 295 -20.33 28.94 -3.21
CA ARG A 295 -21.13 28.97 -4.44
C ARG A 295 -20.25 29.36 -5.63
N GLY A 296 -20.27 28.53 -6.66
CA GLY A 296 -19.68 28.85 -7.94
C GLY A 296 -20.72 29.48 -8.87
N ARG A 297 -20.38 30.59 -9.52
CA ARG A 297 -21.25 31.20 -10.52
C ARG A 297 -20.75 30.82 -11.91
N MET A 298 -21.65 30.29 -12.76
CA MET A 298 -21.32 29.84 -14.10
C MET A 298 -22.30 30.42 -15.12
N GLN A 299 -21.75 30.88 -16.25
CA GLN A 299 -22.55 31.38 -17.35
C GLN A 299 -22.80 30.23 -18.37
N ILE A 300 -24.06 29.95 -18.63
CA ILE A 300 -24.52 28.98 -19.59
C ILE A 300 -24.66 29.70 -20.94
N PRO A 301 -23.93 29.30 -21.99
CA PRO A 301 -24.14 29.82 -23.34
C PRO A 301 -25.52 29.45 -23.90
N ALA A 302 -26.12 30.32 -24.67
CA ALA A 302 -27.35 30.01 -25.38
C ALA A 302 -27.18 28.79 -26.33
N GLY A 303 -28.20 27.96 -26.42
CA GLY A 303 -28.18 26.73 -27.22
C GLY A 303 -27.38 25.58 -26.57
N SER A 304 -27.12 25.64 -25.26
CA SER A 304 -26.43 24.55 -24.56
C SER A 304 -27.25 23.29 -24.52
N GLN A 305 -26.64 22.16 -24.88
CA GLN A 305 -27.29 20.86 -24.94
C GLN A 305 -27.08 20.07 -23.63
N SER A 306 -27.95 19.10 -23.34
CA SER A 306 -27.79 18.15 -22.25
C SER A 306 -26.51 17.33 -22.45
N GLY A 307 -25.77 17.05 -21.35
CA GLY A 307 -24.47 16.39 -21.39
C GLY A 307 -23.29 17.35 -21.66
N ARG A 308 -23.55 18.64 -21.95
CA ARG A 308 -22.47 19.61 -22.11
C ARG A 308 -21.69 19.74 -20.79
N GLN A 309 -20.38 19.56 -20.85
CA GLN A 309 -19.50 19.74 -19.69
C GLN A 309 -18.88 21.14 -19.67
N MET A 310 -18.86 21.72 -18.50
CA MET A 310 -18.30 23.03 -18.24
C MET A 310 -17.34 22.94 -17.05
N ARG A 311 -16.24 23.70 -17.07
CA ARG A 311 -15.19 23.63 -16.06
C ARG A 311 -15.14 24.85 -15.20
N LEU A 312 -15.19 24.64 -13.89
CA LEU A 312 -14.86 25.63 -12.84
C LEU A 312 -13.45 25.33 -12.34
N ARG A 313 -12.54 26.22 -12.68
CA ARG A 313 -11.12 26.06 -12.33
C ARG A 313 -10.89 26.21 -10.83
N GLY A 314 -10.03 25.33 -10.25
CA GLY A 314 -9.63 25.39 -8.86
C GLY A 314 -10.75 25.12 -7.85
N LYS A 315 -11.83 24.42 -8.28
CA LYS A 315 -12.96 24.03 -7.42
C LYS A 315 -13.07 22.50 -7.25
N GLY A 316 -12.01 21.76 -7.56
CA GLY A 316 -11.86 20.35 -7.28
C GLY A 316 -11.27 20.06 -5.90
N MET A 317 -10.63 18.91 -5.78
CA MET A 317 -9.95 18.46 -4.55
C MET A 317 -8.49 18.90 -4.53
N PRO A 318 -7.91 19.15 -3.36
CA PRO A 318 -6.47 19.29 -3.24
C PRO A 318 -5.78 17.91 -3.46
N PRO A 319 -4.56 17.87 -3.99
CA PRO A 319 -3.79 16.64 -4.04
C PRO A 319 -3.26 16.29 -2.64
N LEU A 320 -3.12 15.00 -2.34
CA LEU A 320 -2.49 14.54 -1.08
C LEU A 320 -1.01 14.98 -0.98
N ARG A 321 -0.32 15.11 -2.11
CA ARG A 321 1.06 15.57 -2.22
C ARG A 321 1.18 16.57 -3.35
N GLY A 322 1.87 17.68 -3.10
CA GLY A 322 2.03 18.76 -4.06
C GLY A 322 1.16 19.97 -3.74
N ASN A 323 1.13 20.94 -4.64
CA ASN A 323 0.41 22.19 -4.50
C ASN A 323 -0.69 22.29 -5.57
N GLY A 324 -1.71 23.08 -5.28
CA GLY A 324 -2.83 23.36 -6.19
C GLY A 324 -4.11 22.67 -5.76
N VAL A 325 -5.16 22.92 -6.54
CA VAL A 325 -6.48 22.34 -6.37
C VAL A 325 -6.95 21.93 -7.75
N GLY A 326 -7.59 20.79 -7.87
CA GLY A 326 -8.19 20.31 -9.10
C GLY A 326 -9.35 21.18 -9.58
N ASP A 327 -9.99 20.77 -10.64
CA ASP A 327 -11.11 21.49 -11.23
C ASP A 327 -12.43 20.78 -10.93
N MET A 328 -13.52 21.54 -11.00
CA MET A 328 -14.86 20.97 -10.94
C MET A 328 -15.48 21.00 -12.34
N PHE A 329 -15.94 19.85 -12.79
CA PHE A 329 -16.65 19.67 -14.05
C PHE A 329 -18.14 19.56 -13.78
N ILE A 330 -18.91 20.41 -14.46
CA ILE A 330 -20.35 20.47 -14.35
C ILE A 330 -20.94 19.94 -15.65
N GLU A 331 -21.70 18.87 -15.54
CA GLU A 331 -22.49 18.33 -16.62
C GLU A 331 -23.89 18.92 -16.56
N LEU A 332 -24.30 19.60 -17.62
CA LEU A 332 -25.66 20.15 -17.74
C LEU A 332 -26.65 19.03 -18.02
N ALA A 333 -27.69 18.92 -17.21
CA ALA A 333 -28.84 18.06 -17.45
C ALA A 333 -30.05 18.95 -17.81
N VAL A 334 -30.36 19.08 -19.10
CA VAL A 334 -31.49 19.88 -19.49
C VAL A 334 -32.80 19.21 -19.07
N GLU A 335 -33.56 19.91 -18.22
CA GLU A 335 -34.84 19.44 -17.73
C GLU A 335 -36.00 20.00 -18.58
N THR A 336 -36.79 19.07 -19.09
CA THR A 336 -38.05 19.40 -19.79
C THR A 336 -39.17 19.51 -18.75
N PRO A 337 -39.92 20.63 -18.72
CA PRO A 337 -40.97 20.84 -17.73
C PRO A 337 -42.12 19.86 -17.92
N VAL A 338 -42.58 19.23 -16.84
CA VAL A 338 -43.62 18.19 -16.89
C VAL A 338 -45.02 18.70 -16.52
N ASN A 339 -45.14 19.74 -15.65
CA ASN A 339 -46.40 20.25 -15.13
C ASN A 339 -46.78 21.59 -15.78
N LEU A 340 -47.08 21.58 -17.09
CA LEU A 340 -47.37 22.77 -17.85
C LEU A 340 -48.82 23.21 -17.69
N THR A 341 -49.04 24.52 -17.49
CA THR A 341 -50.33 25.15 -17.58
C THR A 341 -50.83 25.20 -19.04
N ALA A 342 -52.14 25.45 -19.20
CA ALA A 342 -52.71 25.57 -20.54
C ALA A 342 -52.00 26.65 -21.40
N ARG A 343 -51.71 27.83 -20.79
CA ARG A 343 -51.01 28.92 -21.48
C ARG A 343 -49.55 28.57 -21.84
N GLN A 344 -48.85 27.84 -20.99
CA GLN A 344 -47.49 27.38 -21.33
C GLN A 344 -47.50 26.40 -22.51
N LYS A 345 -48.48 25.51 -22.55
CA LYS A 345 -48.66 24.59 -23.71
C LYS A 345 -48.93 25.33 -25.01
N GLU A 346 -49.74 26.38 -24.95
CA GLU A 346 -49.99 27.24 -26.14
C GLU A 346 -48.70 27.92 -26.62
N LEU A 347 -47.96 28.56 -25.72
CA LEU A 347 -46.68 29.22 -26.04
C LEU A 347 -45.65 28.26 -26.61
N LEU A 348 -45.57 27.03 -26.10
CA LEU A 348 -44.67 26.02 -26.68
C LEU A 348 -45.11 25.55 -28.07
N ARG A 349 -46.42 25.46 -28.33
CA ARG A 349 -46.93 25.16 -29.70
C ARG A 349 -46.63 26.29 -30.67
N GLU A 350 -46.83 27.56 -30.25
CA GLU A 350 -46.44 28.72 -31.03
C GLU A 350 -44.95 28.72 -31.36
N PHE A 351 -44.11 28.44 -30.34
CA PHE A 351 -42.66 28.35 -30.51
C PHE A 351 -42.26 27.24 -31.51
N ASP A 352 -42.88 26.06 -31.40
CA ASP A 352 -42.63 24.94 -32.29
C ASP A 352 -43.04 25.27 -33.76
N ALA A 353 -44.21 25.92 -33.94
CA ALA A 353 -44.69 26.33 -35.26
C ALA A 353 -43.78 27.36 -35.94
N MET A 354 -43.05 28.18 -35.18
CA MET A 354 -42.10 29.17 -35.72
C MET A 354 -40.71 28.55 -36.01
N GLY A 355 -40.50 27.29 -35.64
CA GLY A 355 -39.16 26.73 -35.39
C GLY A 355 -38.64 25.78 -36.47
N GLU A 356 -39.02 25.87 -37.77
CA GLU A 356 -38.56 24.92 -38.80
C GLU A 356 -37.04 24.69 -38.90
N ASN A 357 -36.21 25.64 -38.44
CA ASN A 357 -34.74 25.57 -38.49
C ASN A 357 -34.04 25.56 -37.13
N ASN A 358 -34.79 25.52 -36.04
CA ASN A 358 -34.24 25.67 -34.68
C ASN A 358 -33.63 24.39 -34.12
N ASN A 359 -33.93 23.23 -34.72
CA ASN A 359 -33.49 21.91 -34.30
C ASN A 359 -32.67 21.20 -35.40
N PRO A 360 -31.41 21.63 -35.66
CA PRO A 360 -30.62 21.13 -36.79
C PRO A 360 -30.29 19.64 -36.70
N GLU A 361 -30.09 19.12 -35.51
CA GLU A 361 -29.76 17.69 -35.28
C GLU A 361 -30.96 16.80 -35.61
N SER A 362 -32.17 17.15 -35.14
CA SER A 362 -33.40 16.44 -35.51
C SER A 362 -33.62 16.43 -37.03
N LYS A 363 -33.43 17.59 -37.66
CA LYS A 363 -33.63 17.73 -39.12
C LYS A 363 -32.62 16.86 -39.89
N SER A 364 -31.35 16.88 -39.49
CA SER A 364 -30.30 16.04 -40.07
C SER A 364 -30.60 14.55 -39.90
N PHE A 365 -30.97 14.12 -38.68
CA PHE A 365 -31.34 12.74 -38.41
C PHE A 365 -32.50 12.26 -39.28
N PHE A 366 -33.61 12.97 -39.28
CA PHE A 366 -34.78 12.56 -40.08
C PHE A 366 -34.54 12.60 -41.59
N SER A 367 -33.69 13.50 -42.09
CA SER A 367 -33.26 13.47 -43.48
C SER A 367 -32.46 12.22 -43.83
N SER A 368 -31.55 11.81 -42.94
CA SER A 368 -30.78 10.57 -43.09
C SER A 368 -31.67 9.33 -43.01
N VAL A 369 -32.64 9.31 -42.11
CA VAL A 369 -33.64 8.23 -42.01
C VAL A 369 -34.46 8.11 -43.28
N LYS A 370 -34.90 9.24 -43.84
CA LYS A 370 -35.64 9.25 -45.13
C LYS A 370 -34.79 8.67 -46.26
N SER A 371 -33.53 9.12 -46.39
CA SER A 371 -32.60 8.58 -47.39
C SER A 371 -32.36 7.07 -47.20
N PHE A 372 -32.25 6.59 -45.97
CA PHE A 372 -32.13 5.16 -45.67
C PHE A 372 -33.37 4.37 -46.14
N TRP A 373 -34.58 4.85 -45.83
CA TRP A 373 -35.80 4.18 -46.27
C TRP A 373 -35.98 4.20 -47.81
N ASP A 374 -35.60 5.28 -48.45
CA ASP A 374 -35.65 5.37 -49.91
C ASP A 374 -34.67 4.39 -50.56
N SER A 375 -33.48 4.18 -49.95
CA SER A 375 -32.51 3.18 -50.44
C SER A 375 -32.95 1.73 -50.23
N MET A 376 -33.83 1.45 -49.25
CA MET A 376 -34.35 0.10 -48.96
C MET A 376 -35.55 -0.27 -49.86
N LYS A 377 -36.17 0.70 -50.56
CA LYS A 377 -37.31 0.48 -51.44
C LYS A 377 -36.95 0.32 -52.92
N GLY A 378 -35.69 0.53 -53.29
CA GLY A 378 -35.16 0.26 -54.63
C GLY A 378 -34.37 -1.04 -54.62
#